data_fbb010888c0eca693d6507601a96cc59
#
_entry.id   fbb010888c0eca693d6507601a96cc59
#
_cell.length_a   1.000
_cell.length_b   1.000
_cell.length_c   1.000
_cell.angle_alpha   90.00
_cell.angle_beta   90.00
_cell.angle_gamma   90.00
#
_symmetry.space_group_name_H-M   'P 1'
#
loop_
_entity.id
_entity.type
_entity.pdbx_description
1 polymer ?
#
loop_
_entity_poly.entity_id
_entity_poly.type
_entity_poly.pdbx_seq_one_letter_code
_entity_poly.pdbx_strand_id
1 'polypeptide(L)'
;MKFNRTFGVLTLIFLCTQAGIAQVKFLKYPKKLQLFGRNLTTDSATVSFEGYIKKSSADFTSLQCAIYRDNSLLNAINVPLLFTGDSAFFSINTSIFAELANYRFEIYGTNGLKDTLLRLVDSVVCGDAFIINGQSNAVAGMSNQSAKENVSPFIRVLGGGEPDGSDSTWRIGQGDGSEWSRGNTGQWGLRMARLIVDNEKIPVAIFNGAHSGMPIQFFQRNDSKPLTLSTNYGRLLQRVHSGRLTQNIRAILWHQGEYNALPDSNSLSIDEYKSVFRALMGDWLENYPSIEKFYVFKKRNGCACPVDWK
;
A
#
# COMPACT_ATOMS: atom_id res chain seq x y z
N MET A 1 71.75 32.93 -13.90
CA MET A 1 71.35 31.62 -14.45
C MET A 1 70.05 31.22 -13.83
N LYS A 2 68.92 31.39 -14.55
CA LYS A 2 67.56 31.04 -14.08
C LYS A 2 67.16 29.71 -14.76
N PHE A 3 66.96 28.67 -13.95
CA PHE A 3 66.42 27.41 -14.43
C PHE A 3 64.90 27.43 -14.40
N ASN A 4 64.25 27.45 -15.56
CA ASN A 4 62.85 27.21 -15.71
C ASN A 4 62.57 25.70 -15.70
N ARG A 5 61.80 25.20 -14.72
CA ARG A 5 61.24 23.86 -14.71
C ARG A 5 59.81 23.92 -15.15
N THR A 6 59.52 23.46 -16.34
CA THR A 6 58.19 23.24 -16.89
C THR A 6 57.64 21.93 -16.31
N PHE A 7 56.63 22.00 -15.45
CA PHE A 7 55.87 20.83 -15.00
C PHE A 7 54.81 20.49 -16.04
N GLY A 8 54.98 19.38 -16.74
CA GLY A 8 53.96 18.82 -17.59
C GLY A 8 52.89 18.10 -16.74
N VAL A 9 51.68 18.60 -16.76
CA VAL A 9 50.51 17.95 -16.14
C VAL A 9 50.03 16.85 -17.11
N LEU A 10 50.27 15.60 -16.73
CA LEU A 10 49.72 14.43 -17.43
C LEU A 10 48.27 14.25 -17.02
N THR A 11 47.35 14.71 -17.85
CA THR A 11 45.88 14.51 -17.64
C THR A 11 45.59 13.05 -18.00
N LEU A 12 45.41 12.20 -16.98
CA LEU A 12 44.94 10.85 -17.15
C LEU A 12 43.42 10.91 -17.43
N ILE A 13 43.04 10.75 -18.71
CA ILE A 13 41.65 10.60 -19.11
C ILE A 13 41.22 9.17 -18.71
N PHE A 14 40.49 9.06 -17.60
CA PHE A 14 39.76 7.85 -17.27
C PHE A 14 38.60 7.73 -18.27
N LEU A 15 38.78 6.95 -19.30
CA LEU A 15 37.66 6.42 -20.08
C LEU A 15 36.88 5.43 -19.20
N CYS A 16 35.88 5.93 -18.48
CA CYS A 16 34.81 5.08 -17.96
C CYS A 16 34.08 4.47 -19.14
N THR A 17 34.47 3.27 -19.54
CA THR A 17 33.62 2.42 -20.37
C THR A 17 32.36 2.13 -19.54
N GLN A 18 31.26 2.82 -19.82
CA GLN A 18 29.95 2.41 -19.33
C GLN A 18 29.70 1.03 -19.93
N ALA A 19 29.99 -0.02 -19.17
CA ALA A 19 29.48 -1.34 -19.48
C ALA A 19 27.97 -1.19 -19.58
N GLY A 20 27.41 -1.40 -20.76
CA GLY A 20 25.99 -1.25 -21.02
C GLY A 20 25.22 -2.13 -20.03
N ILE A 21 24.53 -1.50 -19.07
CA ILE A 21 23.65 -2.22 -18.15
C ILE A 21 22.56 -2.84 -18.99
N ALA A 22 22.39 -4.15 -18.91
CA ALA A 22 21.30 -4.85 -19.59
C ALA A 22 20.00 -4.12 -19.29
N GLN A 23 19.28 -3.69 -20.34
CA GLN A 23 18.06 -2.94 -20.15
C GLN A 23 16.95 -3.89 -19.72
N VAL A 24 16.74 -4.00 -18.38
CA VAL A 24 15.68 -4.78 -17.78
C VAL A 24 14.51 -3.87 -17.47
N LYS A 25 13.32 -4.18 -17.97
CA LYS A 25 12.10 -3.48 -17.63
C LYS A 25 11.16 -4.39 -16.85
N PHE A 26 10.94 -4.07 -15.57
CA PHE A 26 9.92 -4.70 -14.76
C PHE A 26 8.57 -4.03 -14.99
N LEU A 27 7.58 -4.80 -15.44
CA LEU A 27 6.21 -4.35 -15.67
C LEU A 27 5.35 -4.54 -14.40
N LYS A 28 5.60 -5.66 -13.70
CA LYS A 28 4.92 -6.01 -12.45
C LYS A 28 5.94 -6.53 -11.45
N TYR A 29 5.91 -6.01 -10.25
CA TYR A 29 6.76 -6.44 -9.14
C TYR A 29 6.22 -5.89 -7.82
N PRO A 30 6.52 -6.52 -6.67
CA PRO A 30 6.17 -5.98 -5.36
C PRO A 30 6.90 -4.67 -5.07
N LYS A 31 6.33 -3.88 -4.18
CA LYS A 31 6.99 -2.68 -3.64
C LYS A 31 7.55 -2.99 -2.25
N LYS A 32 8.59 -2.25 -1.84
CA LYS A 32 9.06 -2.29 -0.46
C LYS A 32 7.90 -2.03 0.51
N LEU A 33 7.85 -2.77 1.63
CA LEU A 33 6.79 -2.72 2.65
C LEU A 33 5.38 -3.11 2.17
N GLN A 34 5.21 -3.58 0.93
CA GLN A 34 3.88 -3.95 0.42
C GLN A 34 3.27 -5.08 1.23
N LEU A 35 1.97 -4.93 1.54
CA LEU A 35 1.15 -6.03 1.99
C LEU A 35 0.38 -6.61 0.80
N PHE A 36 0.45 -7.94 0.66
CA PHE A 36 -0.40 -8.73 -0.23
C PHE A 36 -1.56 -9.31 0.56
N GLY A 37 -2.77 -9.17 0.01
CA GLY A 37 -3.97 -9.72 0.65
C GLY A 37 -3.95 -11.25 0.59
N ARG A 38 -4.16 -11.90 1.74
CA ARG A 38 -4.20 -13.35 1.81
C ARG A 38 -5.47 -13.92 1.17
N ASN A 39 -5.35 -15.05 0.55
CA ASN A 39 -6.45 -15.94 0.25
C ASN A 39 -6.83 -16.70 1.54
N LEU A 40 -8.09 -16.69 1.92
CA LEU A 40 -8.56 -17.25 3.20
C LEU A 40 -8.54 -18.77 3.28
N THR A 41 -8.50 -19.43 2.13
CA THR A 41 -8.45 -20.90 2.08
C THR A 41 -7.02 -21.41 2.21
N THR A 42 -6.05 -20.66 1.66
CA THR A 42 -4.64 -21.08 1.60
C THR A 42 -3.73 -20.31 2.55
N ASP A 43 -4.25 -19.29 3.23
CA ASP A 43 -3.49 -18.35 4.08
C ASP A 43 -2.22 -17.82 3.41
N SER A 44 -2.30 -17.58 2.10
CA SER A 44 -1.16 -17.17 1.28
C SER A 44 -1.55 -16.16 0.21
N ALA A 45 -0.55 -15.51 -0.38
CA ALA A 45 -0.71 -14.66 -1.54
C ALA A 45 0.35 -14.93 -2.59
N THR A 46 0.00 -14.75 -3.87
CA THR A 46 0.96 -14.87 -4.97
C THR A 46 1.67 -13.54 -5.21
N VAL A 47 2.99 -13.58 -5.19
CA VAL A 47 3.87 -12.48 -5.59
C VAL A 47 4.40 -12.75 -6.99
N SER A 48 4.23 -11.77 -7.89
CA SER A 48 4.63 -11.89 -9.29
C SER A 48 5.69 -10.87 -9.65
N PHE A 49 6.66 -11.30 -10.45
CA PHE A 49 7.60 -10.44 -11.19
C PHE A 49 7.42 -10.71 -12.67
N GLU A 50 7.06 -9.69 -13.41
CA GLU A 50 6.86 -9.79 -14.87
C GLU A 50 7.62 -8.65 -15.55
N GLY A 51 8.16 -8.94 -16.73
CA GLY A 51 8.90 -7.95 -17.48
C GLY A 51 9.60 -8.51 -18.71
N TYR A 52 10.55 -7.74 -19.21
CA TYR A 52 11.38 -8.19 -20.31
C TYR A 52 12.81 -7.68 -20.18
N ILE A 53 13.73 -8.44 -20.76
CA ILE A 53 15.14 -8.09 -20.90
C ILE A 53 15.43 -7.89 -22.39
N LYS A 54 16.08 -6.78 -22.72
CA LYS A 54 16.61 -6.56 -24.05
C LYS A 54 18.00 -7.18 -24.17
N LYS A 55 18.26 -7.81 -25.31
CA LYS A 55 19.59 -8.30 -25.67
C LYS A 55 20.55 -7.11 -25.71
N SER A 56 21.48 -7.08 -24.79
CA SER A 56 22.49 -6.03 -24.66
C SER A 56 23.80 -6.67 -24.23
N SER A 57 24.82 -5.86 -23.94
CA SER A 57 26.16 -6.30 -23.55
C SER A 57 26.25 -7.25 -22.34
N ALA A 58 25.16 -7.52 -21.64
CA ALA A 58 25.09 -8.54 -20.59
C ALA A 58 24.34 -9.76 -21.15
N ASP A 59 25.06 -10.79 -21.51
CA ASP A 59 24.51 -12.03 -22.11
C ASP A 59 23.89 -12.92 -21.02
N PHE A 60 22.83 -12.43 -20.37
CA PHE A 60 22.10 -13.27 -19.42
C PHE A 60 21.40 -14.40 -20.16
N THR A 61 21.59 -15.61 -19.66
CA THR A 61 20.90 -16.83 -20.13
C THR A 61 19.70 -17.19 -19.29
N SER A 62 19.65 -16.73 -18.05
CA SER A 62 18.54 -16.97 -17.13
C SER A 62 18.40 -15.86 -16.10
N LEU A 63 17.22 -15.86 -15.44
CA LEU A 63 16.97 -15.12 -14.22
C LEU A 63 16.87 -16.07 -13.03
N GLN A 64 17.41 -15.65 -11.90
CA GLN A 64 17.20 -16.30 -10.61
C GLN A 64 16.46 -15.36 -9.67
N CYS A 65 15.36 -15.82 -9.06
CA CYS A 65 14.69 -15.15 -7.98
C CYS A 65 15.02 -15.87 -6.67
N ALA A 66 15.88 -15.27 -5.85
CA ALA A 66 16.13 -15.75 -4.50
C ALA A 66 15.10 -15.14 -3.54
N ILE A 67 14.43 -16.00 -2.78
CA ILE A 67 13.33 -15.68 -1.87
C ILE A 67 13.80 -15.93 -0.46
N TYR A 68 13.77 -14.89 0.38
CA TYR A 68 14.17 -14.97 1.78
C TYR A 68 12.95 -14.73 2.68
N ARG A 69 12.93 -15.44 3.80
CA ARG A 69 12.04 -15.26 4.93
C ARG A 69 12.88 -14.91 6.16
N ASP A 70 12.67 -13.74 6.74
CA ASP A 70 13.43 -13.21 7.87
C ASP A 70 14.97 -13.39 7.70
N ASN A 71 15.47 -13.01 6.51
CA ASN A 71 16.87 -13.11 6.07
C ASN A 71 17.40 -14.53 5.81
N SER A 72 16.64 -15.60 6.08
CA SER A 72 17.01 -16.97 5.72
C SER A 72 16.53 -17.28 4.30
N LEU A 73 17.40 -17.82 3.46
CA LEU A 73 17.00 -18.26 2.11
C LEU A 73 15.96 -19.37 2.22
N LEU A 74 14.77 -19.10 1.69
CA LEU A 74 13.65 -20.04 1.67
C LEU A 74 13.64 -20.88 0.39
N ASN A 75 13.84 -20.22 -0.77
CA ASN A 75 13.77 -20.84 -2.08
C ASN A 75 14.52 -20.02 -3.12
N ALA A 76 14.86 -20.63 -4.25
CA ALA A 76 15.37 -19.96 -5.43
C ALA A 76 14.69 -20.52 -6.69
N ILE A 77 14.11 -19.63 -7.50
CA ILE A 77 13.41 -19.98 -8.75
C ILE A 77 14.28 -19.52 -9.91
N ASN A 78 14.63 -20.46 -10.81
CA ASN A 78 15.39 -20.18 -12.01
C ASN A 78 14.46 -20.17 -13.23
N VAL A 79 14.56 -19.14 -14.07
CA VAL A 79 13.78 -18.99 -15.30
C VAL A 79 14.74 -18.77 -16.47
N PRO A 80 14.78 -19.66 -17.46
CA PRO A 80 15.60 -19.45 -18.64
C PRO A 80 15.05 -18.28 -19.47
N LEU A 81 15.95 -17.51 -20.09
CA LEU A 81 15.62 -16.42 -20.98
C LEU A 81 15.56 -16.91 -22.44
N LEU A 82 14.35 -16.97 -22.98
CA LEU A 82 14.11 -17.33 -24.38
C LEU A 82 13.96 -16.05 -25.18
N PHE A 83 14.99 -15.68 -25.94
CA PHE A 83 14.99 -14.48 -26.76
C PHE A 83 14.23 -14.71 -28.07
N THR A 84 13.25 -13.83 -28.32
CA THR A 84 12.60 -13.68 -29.61
C THR A 84 13.02 -12.32 -30.19
N GLY A 85 13.87 -12.33 -31.20
CA GLY A 85 14.56 -11.13 -31.66
C GLY A 85 15.46 -10.56 -30.56
N ASP A 86 15.26 -9.29 -30.20
CA ASP A 86 16.08 -8.57 -29.21
C ASP A 86 15.53 -8.57 -27.79
N SER A 87 14.48 -9.33 -27.52
CA SER A 87 13.83 -9.31 -26.20
C SER A 87 13.48 -10.71 -25.70
N ALA A 88 13.63 -10.94 -24.39
CA ALA A 88 13.11 -12.11 -23.70
C ALA A 88 12.11 -11.65 -22.62
N PHE A 89 10.89 -12.16 -22.65
CA PHE A 89 9.91 -11.96 -21.60
C PHE A 89 10.16 -12.93 -20.45
N PHE A 90 9.85 -12.48 -19.24
CA PHE A 90 9.89 -13.33 -18.05
C PHE A 90 8.66 -13.14 -17.18
N SER A 91 8.26 -14.22 -16.51
CA SER A 91 7.26 -14.23 -15.45
C SER A 91 7.72 -15.17 -14.35
N ILE A 92 7.82 -14.65 -13.13
CA ILE A 92 8.20 -15.40 -11.94
C ILE A 92 7.08 -15.24 -10.93
N ASN A 93 6.52 -16.37 -10.49
CA ASN A 93 5.46 -16.39 -9.49
C ASN A 93 5.91 -17.22 -8.29
N THR A 94 5.63 -16.72 -7.09
CA THR A 94 5.89 -17.42 -5.84
C THR A 94 4.80 -17.11 -4.83
N SER A 95 4.63 -17.97 -3.83
CA SER A 95 3.69 -17.73 -2.74
C SER A 95 4.42 -17.26 -1.48
N ILE A 96 3.78 -16.35 -0.75
CA ILE A 96 4.15 -15.94 0.60
C ILE A 96 2.96 -16.20 1.54
N PHE A 97 3.23 -16.53 2.80
CA PHE A 97 2.21 -16.92 3.77
C PHE A 97 1.82 -15.74 4.66
N ALA A 98 0.58 -15.80 5.17
CA ALA A 98 0.07 -14.85 6.17
C ALA A 98 0.64 -15.20 7.55
N GLU A 99 1.76 -14.60 7.89
CA GLU A 99 2.52 -14.82 9.11
C GLU A 99 3.33 -13.58 9.48
N LEU A 100 3.82 -13.51 10.71
CA LEU A 100 4.67 -12.40 11.17
C LEU A 100 6.12 -12.60 10.72
N ALA A 101 6.33 -12.66 9.40
CA ALA A 101 7.64 -12.75 8.76
C ALA A 101 7.76 -11.74 7.63
N ASN A 102 8.96 -11.22 7.40
CA ASN A 102 9.27 -10.34 6.28
C ASN A 102 9.85 -11.14 5.12
N TYR A 103 9.26 -11.01 3.95
CA TYR A 103 9.79 -11.60 2.73
C TYR A 103 10.65 -10.60 1.97
N ARG A 104 11.81 -11.06 1.51
CA ARG A 104 12.74 -10.33 0.66
C ARG A 104 12.96 -11.11 -0.64
N PHE A 105 13.02 -10.39 -1.74
CA PHE A 105 13.21 -10.95 -3.08
C PHE A 105 14.43 -10.30 -3.73
N GLU A 106 15.31 -11.11 -4.27
CA GLU A 106 16.46 -10.67 -5.04
C GLU A 106 16.39 -11.31 -6.42
N ILE A 107 16.32 -10.50 -7.47
CA ILE A 107 16.30 -10.98 -8.85
C ILE A 107 17.69 -10.77 -9.44
N TYR A 108 18.32 -11.84 -9.82
CA TYR A 108 19.61 -11.85 -10.48
C TYR A 108 19.47 -12.23 -11.95
N GLY A 109 20.22 -11.57 -12.82
CA GLY A 109 20.52 -12.05 -14.17
C GLY A 109 21.84 -12.82 -14.13
N THR A 110 21.85 -14.04 -14.70
CA THR A 110 23.06 -14.88 -14.73
C THR A 110 23.37 -15.35 -16.15
N ASN A 111 24.67 -15.46 -16.44
CA ASN A 111 25.19 -16.09 -17.65
C ASN A 111 26.00 -17.37 -17.34
N GLY A 112 25.88 -17.89 -16.12
CA GLY A 112 26.64 -19.06 -15.65
C GLY A 112 28.05 -18.75 -15.13
N LEU A 113 28.57 -17.56 -15.40
CA LEU A 113 29.89 -17.10 -14.93
C LEU A 113 29.78 -16.01 -13.87
N LYS A 114 28.75 -15.18 -13.96
CA LYS A 114 28.54 -14.02 -13.07
C LYS A 114 27.05 -13.78 -12.86
N ASP A 115 26.71 -13.50 -11.60
CA ASP A 115 25.39 -13.06 -11.20
C ASP A 115 25.37 -11.54 -11.02
N THR A 116 24.35 -10.90 -11.57
CA THR A 116 24.15 -9.45 -11.47
C THR A 116 22.79 -9.18 -10.82
N LEU A 117 22.79 -8.49 -9.66
CA LEU A 117 21.55 -8.11 -9.00
C LEU A 117 20.81 -7.06 -9.84
N LEU A 118 19.62 -7.41 -10.31
CA LEU A 118 18.75 -6.56 -11.13
C LEU A 118 17.68 -5.85 -10.31
N ARG A 119 17.19 -6.52 -9.27
CA ARG A 119 16.14 -5.99 -8.39
C ARG A 119 16.24 -6.58 -7.00
N LEU A 120 16.09 -5.71 -6.00
CA LEU A 120 15.90 -6.09 -4.61
C LEU A 120 14.59 -5.46 -4.13
N VAL A 121 13.74 -6.26 -3.48
CA VAL A 121 12.54 -5.79 -2.79
C VAL A 121 12.50 -6.47 -1.43
N ASP A 122 12.34 -5.68 -0.38
CA ASP A 122 12.34 -6.19 1.00
C ASP A 122 11.05 -5.84 1.76
N SER A 123 10.92 -6.45 2.94
CA SER A 123 9.85 -6.18 3.91
C SER A 123 8.44 -6.38 3.35
N VAL A 124 8.27 -7.28 2.40
CA VAL A 124 6.98 -7.68 1.85
C VAL A 124 6.30 -8.63 2.83
N VAL A 125 4.98 -8.48 3.01
CA VAL A 125 4.19 -9.30 3.92
C VAL A 125 2.88 -9.74 3.27
N CYS A 126 2.24 -10.78 3.82
CA CYS A 126 0.92 -11.25 3.45
C CYS A 126 -0.02 -11.14 4.65
N GLY A 127 -1.26 -10.67 4.46
CA GLY A 127 -2.21 -10.51 5.56
C GLY A 127 -3.55 -9.93 5.15
N ASP A 128 -4.26 -9.30 6.09
CA ASP A 128 -5.59 -8.75 5.89
C ASP A 128 -5.58 -7.23 5.71
N ALA A 129 -6.59 -6.70 5.00
CA ALA A 129 -6.74 -5.27 4.78
C ALA A 129 -8.12 -4.77 5.22
N PHE A 130 -8.15 -3.58 5.83
CA PHE A 130 -9.34 -2.95 6.35
C PHE A 130 -9.42 -1.48 5.90
N ILE A 131 -10.64 -0.99 5.74
CA ILE A 131 -10.89 0.43 5.50
C ILE A 131 -11.49 1.04 6.76
N ILE A 132 -10.99 2.21 7.14
CA ILE A 132 -11.62 3.11 8.12
C ILE A 132 -12.11 4.32 7.34
N ASN A 133 -13.37 4.72 7.53
CA ASN A 133 -13.89 5.91 6.87
C ASN A 133 -14.91 6.63 7.76
N GLY A 134 -15.14 7.90 7.49
CA GLY A 134 -16.01 8.76 8.26
C GLY A 134 -15.39 10.13 8.56
N GLN A 135 -15.85 10.79 9.63
CA GLN A 135 -15.36 12.14 9.97
C GLN A 135 -14.25 12.12 11.05
N SER A 136 -14.07 13.21 11.79
CA SER A 136 -12.97 13.44 12.73
C SER A 136 -12.71 12.28 13.70
N ASN A 137 -13.75 11.66 14.25
CA ASN A 137 -13.62 10.48 15.12
C ASN A 137 -13.08 9.24 14.38
N ALA A 138 -13.23 9.16 13.06
CA ALA A 138 -12.63 8.13 12.22
C ALA A 138 -11.20 8.49 11.79
N VAL A 139 -10.88 9.79 11.60
CA VAL A 139 -9.50 10.25 11.44
C VAL A 139 -8.68 9.87 12.67
N ALA A 140 -9.25 10.08 13.85
CA ALA A 140 -8.69 9.75 15.18
C ALA A 140 -7.23 10.22 15.35
N GLY A 141 -6.91 11.38 14.79
CA GLY A 141 -5.57 11.92 14.67
C GLY A 141 -5.19 12.84 15.84
N MET A 142 -5.18 12.35 17.07
CA MET A 142 -4.66 13.12 18.20
C MET A 142 -3.14 13.07 18.22
N SER A 143 -2.49 14.20 18.40
CA SER A 143 -1.03 14.35 18.31
C SER A 143 -0.30 14.22 19.65
N ASN A 144 -0.85 13.49 20.62
CA ASN A 144 -0.25 13.27 21.93
C ASN A 144 0.62 12.01 22.02
N GLN A 145 0.87 11.34 20.91
CA GLN A 145 1.65 10.10 20.78
C GLN A 145 1.12 8.91 21.60
N SER A 146 -0.14 8.95 22.05
CA SER A 146 -0.75 7.90 22.89
C SER A 146 -0.86 6.55 22.18
N ALA A 147 -0.85 6.53 20.85
CA ALA A 147 -0.91 5.30 20.06
C ALA A 147 0.46 4.72 19.71
N LYS A 148 1.57 5.41 20.00
CA LYS A 148 2.93 5.03 19.56
C LYS A 148 3.34 3.62 20.00
N GLU A 149 2.90 3.15 21.14
CA GLU A 149 3.14 1.80 21.65
C GLU A 149 2.52 0.70 20.79
N ASN A 150 1.53 1.04 19.95
CA ASN A 150 0.85 0.09 19.07
C ASN A 150 1.51 -0.02 17.70
N VAL A 151 2.55 0.76 17.42
CA VAL A 151 3.30 0.66 16.15
C VAL A 151 3.93 -0.72 16.02
N SER A 152 3.80 -1.33 14.85
CA SER A 152 4.36 -2.64 14.55
C SER A 152 4.89 -2.67 13.12
N PRO A 153 6.02 -3.37 12.87
CA PRO A 153 6.51 -3.59 11.51
C PRO A 153 5.55 -4.42 10.65
N PHE A 154 4.49 -4.98 11.21
CA PHE A 154 3.49 -5.77 10.51
C PHE A 154 2.17 -5.00 10.29
N ILE A 155 2.12 -3.70 10.62
CA ILE A 155 0.98 -2.84 10.31
C ILE A 155 1.38 -1.91 9.16
N ARG A 156 0.66 -1.99 8.06
CA ARG A 156 0.96 -1.32 6.80
C ARG A 156 -0.09 -0.29 6.43
N VAL A 157 0.36 0.74 5.73
CA VAL A 157 -0.49 1.77 5.12
C VAL A 157 0.06 2.10 3.74
N LEU A 158 -0.80 2.28 2.77
CA LEU A 158 -0.42 2.82 1.46
C LEU A 158 -0.90 4.26 1.32
N GLY A 159 0.03 5.15 0.99
CA GLY A 159 -0.28 6.55 0.72
C GLY A 159 -0.56 7.37 1.98
N GLY A 160 -1.27 8.49 1.78
CA GLY A 160 -1.55 9.50 2.79
C GLY A 160 -0.56 10.66 2.73
N GLY A 161 -0.95 11.79 3.27
CA GLY A 161 -0.14 13.01 3.32
C GLY A 161 -0.28 13.94 2.11
N GLU A 162 -0.87 13.48 1.02
CA GLU A 162 -1.15 14.33 -0.14
C GLU A 162 -2.65 14.44 -0.38
N PRO A 163 -3.21 15.67 -0.39
CA PRO A 163 -4.63 15.89 -0.59
C PRO A 163 -5.17 15.38 -1.94
N ASP A 164 -4.31 15.32 -2.94
CA ASP A 164 -4.62 14.84 -4.29
C ASP A 164 -4.58 13.30 -4.43
N GLY A 165 -4.18 12.57 -3.37
CA GLY A 165 -4.09 11.12 -3.39
C GLY A 165 -2.95 10.55 -4.24
N SER A 166 -1.96 11.36 -4.62
CA SER A 166 -0.83 10.96 -5.49
C SER A 166 0.16 10.01 -4.81
N ASP A 167 0.20 9.98 -3.47
CA ASP A 167 1.13 9.15 -2.71
C ASP A 167 0.75 7.66 -2.79
N SER A 168 1.58 6.89 -3.45
CA SER A 168 1.47 5.43 -3.60
C SER A 168 2.59 4.65 -2.89
N THR A 169 3.18 5.23 -1.85
CA THR A 169 4.28 4.63 -1.09
C THR A 169 3.74 3.83 0.09
N TRP A 170 4.19 2.60 0.24
CA TRP A 170 3.90 1.77 1.42
C TRP A 170 4.71 2.24 2.63
N ARG A 171 4.11 2.24 3.81
CA ARG A 171 4.70 2.66 5.09
C ARG A 171 4.26 1.77 6.23
N ILE A 172 4.99 1.86 7.34
CA ILE A 172 4.54 1.37 8.65
C ILE A 172 3.43 2.30 9.15
N GLY A 173 2.33 1.72 9.65
CA GLY A 173 1.20 2.46 10.18
C GLY A 173 1.56 3.31 11.40
N GLN A 174 1.03 4.54 11.44
CA GLN A 174 1.17 5.51 12.52
C GLN A 174 -0.22 5.89 13.04
N GLY A 175 -0.35 6.16 14.34
CA GLY A 175 -1.64 6.50 14.96
C GLY A 175 -1.85 7.99 15.19
N ASP A 176 -0.77 8.76 15.24
CA ASP A 176 -0.81 10.19 15.53
C ASP A 176 -0.64 11.01 14.25
N GLY A 177 -1.70 11.66 13.82
CA GLY A 177 -1.64 12.48 12.63
C GLY A 177 -3.03 12.95 12.17
N SER A 178 -3.05 13.92 11.28
CA SER A 178 -4.27 14.36 10.59
C SER A 178 -4.58 13.42 9.41
N GLU A 179 -5.71 13.66 8.75
CA GLU A 179 -6.08 13.00 7.50
C GLU A 179 -5.02 13.13 6.40
N TRP A 180 -4.16 14.15 6.48
CA TRP A 180 -3.08 14.43 5.53
C TRP A 180 -1.72 13.86 5.96
N SER A 181 -1.64 13.22 7.12
CA SER A 181 -0.38 12.68 7.61
C SER A 181 -0.03 11.37 6.91
N ARG A 182 1.22 11.26 6.48
CA ARG A 182 1.73 10.06 5.81
C ARG A 182 1.72 8.86 6.74
N GLY A 183 1.10 7.76 6.30
CA GLY A 183 1.03 6.53 7.07
C GLY A 183 -0.01 6.55 8.19
N ASN A 184 -0.89 7.54 8.25
CA ASN A 184 -1.90 7.66 9.30
C ASN A 184 -2.96 6.55 9.21
N THR A 185 -3.13 5.81 10.30
CA THR A 185 -4.22 4.84 10.51
C THR A 185 -5.29 5.35 11.47
N GLY A 186 -5.02 6.47 12.18
CA GLY A 186 -5.74 6.87 13.37
C GLY A 186 -5.38 6.03 14.60
N GLN A 187 -5.52 6.61 15.80
CA GLN A 187 -5.10 5.95 17.04
C GLN A 187 -5.82 4.63 17.30
N TRP A 188 -7.15 4.62 17.23
CA TRP A 188 -7.91 3.39 17.48
C TRP A 188 -7.76 2.39 16.30
N GLY A 189 -7.54 2.88 15.08
CA GLY A 189 -7.22 2.04 13.92
C GLY A 189 -5.90 1.32 14.09
N LEU A 190 -4.87 2.02 14.59
CA LEU A 190 -3.57 1.42 14.91
C LEU A 190 -3.71 0.40 16.04
N ARG A 191 -4.48 0.73 17.10
CA ARG A 191 -4.73 -0.21 18.20
C ARG A 191 -5.47 -1.46 17.76
N MET A 192 -6.51 -1.32 16.92
CA MET A 192 -7.23 -2.45 16.33
C MET A 192 -6.27 -3.34 15.52
N ALA A 193 -5.50 -2.74 14.61
CA ALA A 193 -4.53 -3.49 13.81
C ALA A 193 -3.50 -4.22 14.68
N ARG A 194 -3.03 -3.57 15.76
CA ARG A 194 -2.11 -4.18 16.72
C ARG A 194 -2.72 -5.39 17.42
N LEU A 195 -3.97 -5.31 17.84
CA LEU A 195 -4.68 -6.43 18.46
C LEU A 195 -4.82 -7.62 17.49
N ILE A 196 -5.12 -7.35 16.21
CA ILE A 196 -5.19 -8.42 15.18
C ILE A 196 -3.80 -9.05 15.00
N VAL A 197 -2.75 -8.24 14.85
CA VAL A 197 -1.37 -8.74 14.73
C VAL A 197 -0.98 -9.61 15.93
N ASP A 198 -1.32 -9.18 17.14
CA ASP A 198 -0.94 -9.89 18.36
C ASP A 198 -1.73 -11.18 18.58
N ASN A 199 -3.01 -11.21 18.20
CA ASN A 199 -3.88 -12.37 18.42
C ASN A 199 -3.86 -13.36 17.24
N GLU A 200 -4.04 -12.86 16.01
CA GLU A 200 -4.16 -13.70 14.81
C GLU A 200 -2.80 -14.03 14.18
N LYS A 201 -1.72 -13.35 14.60
CA LYS A 201 -0.36 -13.54 14.10
C LYS A 201 -0.20 -13.28 12.59
N ILE A 202 -0.99 -12.36 12.06
CA ILE A 202 -0.95 -11.96 10.64
C ILE A 202 -0.71 -10.46 10.48
N PRO A 203 -0.02 -10.03 9.42
CA PRO A 203 0.09 -8.62 9.05
C PRO A 203 -1.25 -7.98 8.69
N VAL A 204 -1.36 -6.68 8.92
CA VAL A 204 -2.58 -5.90 8.67
C VAL A 204 -2.27 -4.65 7.88
N ALA A 205 -3.08 -4.34 6.86
CA ALA A 205 -3.10 -3.03 6.21
C ALA A 205 -4.34 -2.24 6.61
N ILE A 206 -4.17 -0.94 6.90
CA ILE A 206 -5.27 -0.02 7.16
C ILE A 206 -5.28 1.07 6.09
N PHE A 207 -6.43 1.27 5.47
CA PHE A 207 -6.71 2.37 4.57
C PHE A 207 -7.66 3.35 5.27
N ASN A 208 -7.12 4.38 5.91
CA ASN A 208 -7.94 5.42 6.51
C ASN A 208 -8.30 6.46 5.43
N GLY A 209 -9.59 6.57 5.08
CA GLY A 209 -10.16 7.52 4.13
C GLY A 209 -10.97 8.62 4.80
N ALA A 210 -10.98 8.70 6.13
CA ALA A 210 -11.76 9.67 6.88
C ALA A 210 -11.30 11.11 6.63
N HIS A 211 -12.23 12.05 6.80
CA HIS A 211 -11.96 13.48 6.67
C HIS A 211 -12.76 14.26 7.71
N SER A 212 -12.08 15.12 8.47
CA SER A 212 -12.66 15.91 9.56
C SER A 212 -13.72 16.90 9.05
N GLY A 213 -14.79 17.08 9.82
CA GLY A 213 -15.80 18.12 9.57
C GLY A 213 -16.63 17.92 8.30
N MET A 214 -16.79 16.70 7.78
CA MET A 214 -17.51 16.44 6.54
C MET A 214 -18.81 15.69 6.74
N PRO A 215 -19.88 16.10 6.00
CA PRO A 215 -21.14 15.36 5.94
C PRO A 215 -21.00 14.07 5.13
N ILE A 216 -21.96 13.16 5.26
CA ILE A 216 -21.95 11.87 4.53
C ILE A 216 -21.93 12.05 3.01
N GLN A 217 -22.48 13.14 2.50
CA GLN A 217 -22.51 13.47 1.07
C GLN A 217 -21.08 13.64 0.48
N PHE A 218 -20.13 14.06 1.30
CA PHE A 218 -18.72 14.22 0.89
C PHE A 218 -18.03 12.87 0.54
N PHE A 219 -18.53 11.79 1.10
CA PHE A 219 -17.96 10.45 0.94
C PHE A 219 -18.60 9.65 -0.19
N GLN A 220 -19.55 10.22 -0.94
CA GLN A 220 -20.25 9.53 -2.01
C GLN A 220 -19.35 9.31 -3.23
N ARG A 221 -19.60 8.23 -3.96
CA ARG A 221 -18.90 7.91 -5.21
C ARG A 221 -19.36 8.86 -6.34
N ASN A 222 -18.45 9.15 -7.22
CA ASN A 222 -18.78 9.70 -8.54
C ASN A 222 -18.95 8.53 -9.52
N ASP A 223 -20.17 8.15 -9.84
CA ASP A 223 -20.47 6.97 -10.67
C ASP A 223 -19.91 7.07 -12.10
N SER A 224 -19.82 8.28 -12.65
CA SER A 224 -19.25 8.47 -13.99
C SER A 224 -17.73 8.35 -14.01
N LYS A 225 -17.06 8.59 -12.87
CA LYS A 225 -15.60 8.54 -12.71
C LYS A 225 -15.22 8.05 -11.29
N PRO A 226 -15.40 6.77 -10.96
CA PRO A 226 -15.20 6.26 -9.60
C PRO A 226 -13.79 6.46 -9.02
N LEU A 227 -12.77 6.45 -9.88
CA LEU A 227 -11.34 6.64 -9.52
C LEU A 227 -10.88 8.11 -9.57
N THR A 228 -11.80 9.07 -9.68
CA THR A 228 -11.39 10.49 -9.75
C THR A 228 -10.77 10.95 -8.43
N LEU A 229 -9.59 11.54 -8.50
CA LEU A 229 -8.88 12.08 -7.33
C LEU A 229 -9.53 13.36 -6.76
N SER A 230 -10.51 13.93 -7.46
CA SER A 230 -11.26 15.11 -6.98
C SER A 230 -12.24 14.78 -5.85
N THR A 231 -12.58 13.51 -5.62
CA THR A 231 -13.49 13.08 -4.55
C THR A 231 -12.75 12.31 -3.45
N ASN A 232 -13.27 12.34 -2.22
CA ASN A 232 -12.74 11.54 -1.13
C ASN A 232 -12.83 10.05 -1.46
N TYR A 233 -13.99 9.60 -1.96
CA TYR A 233 -14.21 8.21 -2.38
C TYR A 233 -13.17 7.76 -3.40
N GLY A 234 -12.97 8.54 -4.46
CA GLY A 234 -12.05 8.19 -5.53
C GLY A 234 -10.59 8.14 -5.08
N ARG A 235 -10.16 9.05 -4.19
CA ARG A 235 -8.81 8.99 -3.59
C ARG A 235 -8.60 7.73 -2.76
N LEU A 236 -9.59 7.34 -1.96
CA LEU A 236 -9.53 6.09 -1.18
C LEU A 236 -9.49 4.87 -2.10
N LEU A 237 -10.40 4.80 -3.07
CA LEU A 237 -10.47 3.70 -4.05
C LEU A 237 -9.17 3.58 -4.84
N GLN A 238 -8.60 4.70 -5.30
CA GLN A 238 -7.32 4.71 -6.01
C GLN A 238 -6.16 4.17 -5.16
N ARG A 239 -6.11 4.49 -3.86
CA ARG A 239 -5.08 3.92 -2.96
C ARG A 239 -5.23 2.41 -2.83
N VAL A 240 -6.44 1.91 -2.58
CA VAL A 240 -6.69 0.47 -2.47
C VAL A 240 -6.39 -0.25 -3.78
N HIS A 241 -6.77 0.34 -4.92
CA HIS A 241 -6.48 -0.17 -6.26
C HIS A 241 -4.96 -0.22 -6.53
N SER A 242 -4.24 0.84 -6.19
CA SER A 242 -2.76 0.92 -6.32
C SER A 242 -2.05 -0.11 -5.42
N GLY A 243 -2.66 -0.43 -4.26
CA GLY A 243 -2.23 -1.50 -3.36
C GLY A 243 -2.52 -2.90 -3.88
N ARG A 244 -3.35 -3.04 -4.93
CA ARG A 244 -3.87 -4.31 -5.46
C ARG A 244 -4.68 -5.09 -4.43
N LEU A 245 -5.47 -4.39 -3.60
CA LEU A 245 -6.23 -4.96 -2.49
C LEU A 245 -7.75 -4.83 -2.64
N THR A 246 -8.25 -4.40 -3.80
CA THR A 246 -9.71 -4.29 -4.02
C THR A 246 -10.46 -5.60 -3.81
N GLN A 247 -9.81 -6.73 -4.03
CA GLN A 247 -10.36 -8.07 -3.81
C GLN A 247 -9.98 -8.66 -2.43
N ASN A 248 -9.45 -7.85 -1.50
CA ASN A 248 -8.92 -8.34 -0.23
C ASN A 248 -9.30 -7.45 0.97
N ILE A 249 -10.24 -6.51 0.80
CA ILE A 249 -10.78 -5.72 1.92
C ILE A 249 -11.73 -6.59 2.73
N ARG A 250 -11.41 -6.80 4.03
CA ARG A 250 -12.17 -7.67 4.94
C ARG A 250 -13.39 -6.99 5.52
N ALA A 251 -13.21 -5.72 5.89
CA ALA A 251 -14.30 -4.95 6.47
C ALA A 251 -14.08 -3.44 6.29
N ILE A 252 -15.18 -2.70 6.38
CA ILE A 252 -15.19 -1.25 6.50
C ILE A 252 -15.71 -0.85 7.89
N LEU A 253 -14.98 0.06 8.54
CA LEU A 253 -15.32 0.65 9.83
C LEU A 253 -15.76 2.09 9.58
N TRP A 254 -17.04 2.38 9.84
CA TRP A 254 -17.67 3.67 9.57
C TRP A 254 -17.98 4.44 10.85
N HIS A 255 -17.39 5.63 11.00
CA HIS A 255 -17.64 6.52 12.13
C HIS A 255 -17.94 7.94 11.65
N GLN A 256 -19.21 8.22 11.34
CA GLN A 256 -19.70 9.51 10.87
C GLN A 256 -21.18 9.70 11.30
N GLY A 257 -21.67 10.94 11.22
CA GLY A 257 -23.06 11.30 11.42
C GLY A 257 -23.18 12.56 12.29
N GLU A 258 -22.13 12.97 13.05
CA GLU A 258 -22.15 14.15 13.90
C GLU A 258 -22.45 15.42 13.10
N TYR A 259 -21.82 15.54 11.94
CA TYR A 259 -22.01 16.71 11.08
C TYR A 259 -23.46 16.80 10.55
N ASN A 260 -24.00 15.67 10.07
CA ASN A 260 -25.37 15.66 9.53
C ASN A 260 -26.46 15.77 10.61
N ALA A 261 -26.13 15.64 11.88
CA ALA A 261 -27.03 15.85 13.00
C ALA A 261 -27.06 17.31 13.50
N LEU A 262 -26.15 18.17 12.99
CA LEU A 262 -26.16 19.61 13.31
C LEU A 262 -27.29 20.31 12.51
N PRO A 263 -27.96 21.32 13.11
CA PRO A 263 -29.03 22.06 12.44
C PRO A 263 -28.46 23.07 11.41
N ASP A 264 -27.93 22.57 10.30
CA ASP A 264 -27.40 23.37 9.20
C ASP A 264 -27.90 22.86 7.84
N SER A 265 -27.36 23.40 6.75
CA SER A 265 -27.72 23.03 5.37
C SER A 265 -27.39 21.58 5.00
N ASN A 266 -26.57 20.88 5.78
CA ASN A 266 -26.20 19.49 5.58
C ASN A 266 -26.94 18.54 6.52
N SER A 267 -27.86 19.06 7.34
CA SER A 267 -28.69 18.27 8.23
C SER A 267 -29.54 17.29 7.42
N LEU A 268 -29.60 16.06 7.87
CA LEU A 268 -30.43 15.01 7.29
C LEU A 268 -31.34 14.43 8.36
N SER A 269 -32.56 14.07 7.98
CA SER A 269 -33.37 13.19 8.77
C SER A 269 -32.72 11.81 8.87
N ILE A 270 -33.15 11.00 9.83
CA ILE A 270 -32.64 9.63 10.03
C ILE A 270 -32.81 8.79 8.76
N ASP A 271 -33.95 8.91 8.09
CA ASP A 271 -34.24 8.09 6.92
C ASP A 271 -33.49 8.55 5.67
N GLU A 272 -33.26 9.84 5.50
CA GLU A 272 -32.39 10.38 4.47
C GLU A 272 -30.95 9.92 4.69
N TYR A 273 -30.44 10.02 5.92
CA TYR A 273 -29.09 9.54 6.24
C TYR A 273 -28.93 8.04 5.95
N LYS A 274 -29.90 7.22 6.39
CA LYS A 274 -29.93 5.76 6.09
C LYS A 274 -29.93 5.49 4.58
N SER A 275 -30.69 6.27 3.80
CA SER A 275 -30.73 6.11 2.34
C SER A 275 -29.39 6.38 1.70
N VAL A 276 -28.76 7.51 2.05
CA VAL A 276 -27.42 7.89 1.56
C VAL A 276 -26.35 6.88 2.00
N PHE A 277 -26.43 6.39 3.24
CA PHE A 277 -25.49 5.39 3.74
C PHE A 277 -25.64 4.03 3.03
N ARG A 278 -26.88 3.60 2.74
CA ARG A 278 -27.11 2.36 1.98
C ARG A 278 -26.54 2.46 0.56
N ALA A 279 -26.69 3.62 -0.11
CA ALA A 279 -26.07 3.84 -1.41
C ALA A 279 -24.53 3.71 -1.33
N LEU A 280 -23.91 4.36 -0.36
CA LEU A 280 -22.47 4.28 -0.11
C LEU A 280 -22.01 2.83 0.19
N MET A 281 -22.79 2.07 0.95
CA MET A 281 -22.50 0.63 1.18
C MET A 281 -22.56 -0.18 -0.12
N GLY A 282 -23.55 0.12 -0.98
CA GLY A 282 -23.67 -0.51 -2.30
C GLY A 282 -22.43 -0.26 -3.16
N ASP A 283 -21.97 0.99 -3.21
CA ASP A 283 -20.76 1.38 -3.93
C ASP A 283 -19.51 0.67 -3.41
N TRP A 284 -19.39 0.53 -2.08
CA TRP A 284 -18.29 -0.20 -1.49
C TRP A 284 -18.33 -1.69 -1.83
N LEU A 285 -19.50 -2.34 -1.80
CA LEU A 285 -19.64 -3.75 -2.16
C LEU A 285 -19.30 -3.99 -3.64
N GLU A 286 -19.65 -3.05 -4.52
CA GLU A 286 -19.26 -3.12 -5.93
C GLU A 286 -17.74 -3.02 -6.11
N ASN A 287 -17.08 -2.08 -5.43
CA ASN A 287 -15.65 -1.83 -5.59
C ASN A 287 -14.74 -2.75 -4.74
N TYR A 288 -15.29 -3.33 -3.67
CA TYR A 288 -14.58 -4.24 -2.74
C TYR A 288 -15.41 -5.50 -2.47
N PRO A 289 -15.54 -6.40 -3.44
CA PRO A 289 -16.49 -7.55 -3.34
C PRO A 289 -16.11 -8.57 -2.26
N SER A 290 -14.92 -8.45 -1.66
CA SER A 290 -14.47 -9.32 -0.56
C SER A 290 -14.92 -8.84 0.83
N ILE A 291 -15.64 -7.72 0.94
CA ILE A 291 -16.13 -7.22 2.22
C ILE A 291 -17.09 -8.23 2.84
N GLU A 292 -16.78 -8.64 4.07
CA GLU A 292 -17.63 -9.55 4.86
C GLU A 292 -18.51 -8.80 5.86
N LYS A 293 -18.03 -7.65 6.36
CA LYS A 293 -18.68 -6.92 7.45
C LYS A 293 -18.53 -5.41 7.30
N PHE A 294 -19.58 -4.71 7.76
CA PHE A 294 -19.56 -3.29 8.05
C PHE A 294 -19.69 -3.09 9.55
N TYR A 295 -18.76 -2.37 10.14
CA TYR A 295 -18.79 -1.95 11.54
C TYR A 295 -19.19 -0.48 11.60
N VAL A 296 -20.40 -0.20 12.08
CA VAL A 296 -20.93 1.16 12.21
C VAL A 296 -20.89 1.58 13.66
N PHE A 297 -20.18 2.66 13.95
CA PHE A 297 -20.08 3.18 15.31
C PHE A 297 -21.36 3.90 15.70
N LYS A 298 -22.02 3.40 16.74
CA LYS A 298 -23.17 4.08 17.33
C LYS A 298 -22.69 5.23 18.20
N LYS A 299 -23.23 6.43 17.98
CA LYS A 299 -22.95 7.58 18.81
C LYS A 299 -23.67 7.47 20.16
N ARG A 300 -23.03 8.04 21.18
CA ARG A 300 -23.68 8.29 22.47
C ARG A 300 -24.26 9.70 22.48
N ASN A 301 -25.39 9.90 23.17
CA ASN A 301 -25.94 11.22 23.47
C ASN A 301 -24.88 12.06 24.22
N GLY A 302 -24.72 13.32 23.85
CA GLY A 302 -23.83 14.25 24.55
C GLY A 302 -22.78 14.99 23.73
N CYS A 303 -22.57 14.64 22.46
CA CYS A 303 -21.71 15.42 21.56
C CYS A 303 -22.50 16.56 20.90
N ALA A 304 -22.97 17.56 21.64
CA ALA A 304 -23.62 18.78 21.13
C ALA A 304 -24.76 18.57 20.08
N CYS A 305 -25.28 17.36 19.94
CA CYS A 305 -26.36 17.05 19.02
C CYS A 305 -27.69 17.26 19.73
N PRO A 306 -28.53 18.22 19.31
CA PRO A 306 -29.81 18.52 19.95
C PRO A 306 -30.90 17.49 19.67
N VAL A 307 -30.62 16.42 18.93
CA VAL A 307 -31.62 15.43 18.52
C VAL A 307 -31.21 14.03 18.94
N ASP A 308 -32.13 13.31 19.60
CA ASP A 308 -32.02 11.89 19.92
C ASP A 308 -31.92 11.01 18.67
N TRP A 309 -30.72 10.81 18.18
CA TRP A 309 -30.42 9.77 17.21
C TRP A 309 -30.35 8.41 17.95
N LYS A 310 -31.51 7.84 18.23
CA LYS A 310 -31.65 6.50 18.83
C LYS A 310 -31.62 5.40 17.78
#